data_544b27bd264ab3fb90622cf49a6f09a7
#
_entry.id   544b27bd264ab3fb90622cf49a6f09a7
#
_cell.length_a   1.000
_cell.length_b   1.000
_cell.length_c   1.000
_cell.angle_alpha   90.00
_cell.angle_beta   90.00
_cell.angle_gamma   90.00
#
_symmetry.space_group_name_H-M   'P 1'
#
loop_
_entity.id
_entity.type
_entity.pdbx_description
1 polymer ?
#
loop_
_entity_poly.entity_id
_entity_poly.type
_entity_poly.pdbx_seq_one_letter_code
_entity_poly.pdbx_strand_id
1 'polypeptide(L)'
;MRRQLIVKFALVFMFLFGIQTAAAVEEDQPTIAKDSVQVTAFTFSVYRKNYDTWSWVPKIEYRVNGPIASGSRLYVEFTIPGSGPWVKFDCQTEATQKGFSWKTECGAREIPEDKGTTYAGPVNFAIRMRNELAGTDATLFTGKMKVAKVHSNEEGPKAANHFVYYVDHDWNLPIGYLFYEPEKQWDLDDPRRWAKPKFSFAFWTRGETSGFAEAHLFHGGKEVGKMYYEGKEMGAPSCGTTEVQHNTTQSTTPAGQFIWTRWKCTFTSVLPWNKTADKYETLFGRLYLFSENPGDYEIKVMHQGHLIRSLKFAVDAEGKLVDNGIATANKLGNDRVIVPVQVIGDQDGQWDRTAWKTDAFYGNPLKGFSVP
;
A
#
# COMPACT_ATOMS: atom_id res chain seq x y z
N MET A 1 -24.84 71.79 27.95
CA MET A 1 -24.08 71.06 26.90
C MET A 1 -23.23 69.91 27.50
N ARG A 2 -23.82 69.00 28.33
CA ARG A 2 -23.04 67.87 28.93
C ARG A 2 -23.80 66.53 28.98
N ARG A 3 -24.93 66.41 28.29
CA ARG A 3 -25.73 65.18 28.29
C ARG A 3 -25.79 64.41 26.95
N GLN A 4 -25.15 64.87 25.89
CA GLN A 4 -25.16 64.19 24.57
C GLN A 4 -23.90 63.41 24.25
N LEU A 5 -22.83 63.46 25.07
CA LEU A 5 -21.55 62.78 24.79
C LEU A 5 -21.48 61.34 25.34
N ILE A 6 -22.39 60.98 26.28
CA ILE A 6 -22.35 59.68 26.95
C ILE A 6 -23.07 58.57 26.19
N VAL A 7 -24.05 58.93 25.31
CA VAL A 7 -24.82 57.93 24.55
C VAL A 7 -24.11 57.40 23.31
N LYS A 8 -23.17 58.17 22.79
CA LYS A 8 -22.40 57.73 21.60
C LYS A 8 -21.23 56.80 21.89
N PHE A 9 -20.79 56.72 23.13
CA PHE A 9 -19.70 55.80 23.51
C PHE A 9 -20.20 54.40 23.92
N ALA A 10 -21.42 54.26 24.31
CA ALA A 10 -22.01 52.97 24.67
C ALA A 10 -22.39 52.08 23.46
N LEU A 11 -22.60 52.70 22.27
CA LEU A 11 -22.98 51.97 21.06
C LEU A 11 -21.79 51.45 20.26
N VAL A 12 -20.57 51.95 20.49
CA VAL A 12 -19.38 51.48 19.84
C VAL A 12 -18.77 50.27 20.60
N PHE A 13 -19.05 50.14 21.89
CA PHE A 13 -18.53 48.99 22.69
C PHE A 13 -19.40 47.73 22.56
N MET A 14 -20.63 47.82 22.05
CA MET A 14 -21.48 46.63 21.82
C MET A 14 -21.22 45.91 20.51
N PHE A 15 -20.50 46.53 19.56
CA PHE A 15 -20.15 45.89 18.27
C PHE A 15 -18.79 45.17 18.26
N LEU A 16 -17.99 45.25 19.30
CA LEU A 16 -16.70 44.61 19.40
C LEU A 16 -16.67 43.26 20.11
N PHE A 17 -17.84 42.80 20.64
CA PHE A 17 -17.96 41.50 21.31
C PHE A 17 -18.75 40.45 20.53
N GLY A 18 -19.03 40.66 19.26
CA GLY A 18 -19.95 39.84 18.47
C GLY A 18 -19.32 38.99 17.39
N ILE A 19 -18.00 38.90 17.26
CA ILE A 19 -17.36 37.98 16.30
C ILE A 19 -16.27 37.19 17.03
N GLN A 20 -16.66 36.39 17.99
CA GLN A 20 -15.98 35.12 18.17
C GLN A 20 -16.53 34.21 17.08
N THR A 21 -15.94 34.27 15.90
CA THR A 21 -15.94 33.12 15.00
C THR A 21 -15.31 32.01 15.82
N ALA A 22 -16.15 31.09 16.30
CA ALA A 22 -15.65 29.78 16.67
C ALA A 22 -14.86 29.30 15.46
N ALA A 23 -13.54 29.37 15.55
CA ALA A 23 -12.70 28.59 14.69
C ALA A 23 -13.18 27.17 14.96
N ALA A 24 -13.94 26.62 14.02
CA ALA A 24 -14.24 25.22 14.00
C ALA A 24 -12.85 24.58 14.07
N VAL A 25 -12.56 23.94 15.19
CA VAL A 25 -11.42 23.02 15.27
C VAL A 25 -11.72 22.05 14.14
N GLU A 26 -10.98 22.16 13.08
CA GLU A 26 -11.02 21.21 11.97
C GLU A 26 -10.61 19.89 12.61
N GLU A 27 -11.63 19.14 13.02
CA GLU A 27 -11.44 17.83 13.65
C GLU A 27 -10.66 17.04 12.65
N ASP A 28 -9.43 16.66 12.99
CA ASP A 28 -8.51 15.91 12.11
C ASP A 28 -9.25 14.68 11.59
N GLN A 29 -9.83 14.79 10.40
CA GLN A 29 -10.55 13.69 9.80
C GLN A 29 -9.58 12.55 9.49
N PRO A 30 -9.95 11.31 9.79
CA PRO A 30 -9.11 10.19 9.45
C PRO A 30 -8.89 10.11 7.93
N THR A 31 -7.70 9.73 7.54
CA THR A 31 -7.29 9.61 6.13
C THR A 31 -6.97 8.18 5.76
N ILE A 32 -7.19 7.82 4.51
CA ILE A 32 -6.83 6.49 4.00
C ILE A 32 -5.38 6.52 3.51
N ALA A 33 -4.57 5.59 4.02
CA ALA A 33 -3.24 5.34 3.48
C ALA A 33 -3.37 4.63 2.12
N LYS A 34 -3.36 5.39 1.04
CA LYS A 34 -3.68 4.91 -0.32
C LYS A 34 -2.84 3.70 -0.75
N ASP A 35 -1.56 3.68 -0.40
CA ASP A 35 -0.64 2.58 -0.72
C ASP A 35 -0.92 1.28 0.04
N SER A 36 -1.77 1.34 1.05
CA SER A 36 -2.21 0.19 1.82
C SER A 36 -3.50 -0.44 1.29
N VAL A 37 -4.18 0.23 0.36
CA VAL A 37 -5.43 -0.27 -0.21
C VAL A 37 -5.14 -1.49 -1.07
N GLN A 38 -5.77 -2.60 -0.72
CA GLN A 38 -5.68 -3.87 -1.45
C GLN A 38 -7.10 -4.37 -1.69
N VAL A 39 -7.43 -4.58 -2.94
CA VAL A 39 -8.75 -5.10 -3.33
C VAL A 39 -8.56 -6.43 -4.02
N THR A 40 -9.34 -7.42 -3.61
CA THR A 40 -9.32 -8.77 -4.19
C THR A 40 -10.72 -9.18 -4.62
N ALA A 41 -10.82 -10.09 -5.58
CA ALA A 41 -12.06 -10.70 -5.97
C ALA A 41 -12.16 -12.10 -5.32
N PHE A 42 -13.07 -12.25 -4.39
CA PHE A 42 -13.32 -13.55 -3.77
C PHE A 42 -14.28 -14.37 -4.63
N THR A 43 -13.76 -15.39 -5.29
CA THR A 43 -14.55 -16.29 -6.16
C THR A 43 -15.18 -17.41 -5.34
N PHE A 44 -16.42 -17.71 -5.63
CA PHE A 44 -17.16 -18.82 -5.00
C PHE A 44 -18.18 -19.41 -5.98
N SER A 45 -18.60 -20.65 -5.73
CA SER A 45 -19.66 -21.28 -6.48
C SER A 45 -21.02 -21.07 -5.80
N VAL A 46 -22.03 -20.78 -6.59
CA VAL A 46 -23.42 -20.74 -6.15
C VAL A 46 -24.14 -21.91 -6.79
N TYR A 47 -24.59 -22.83 -5.97
CA TYR A 47 -25.39 -23.99 -6.45
C TYR A 47 -26.82 -23.54 -6.74
N ARG A 48 -27.18 -23.44 -7.99
CA ARG A 48 -28.55 -23.16 -8.41
C ARG A 48 -29.09 -24.26 -9.35
N LYS A 49 -30.12 -24.99 -8.91
CA LYS A 49 -30.92 -25.93 -9.74
C LYS A 49 -30.08 -26.77 -10.71
N ASN A 50 -29.10 -27.52 -10.20
CA ASN A 50 -28.22 -28.41 -10.98
C ASN A 50 -27.10 -27.75 -11.79
N TYR A 51 -26.87 -26.45 -11.67
CA TYR A 51 -25.74 -25.76 -12.28
C TYR A 51 -24.97 -25.00 -11.24
N ASP A 52 -23.65 -25.23 -11.17
CA ASP A 52 -22.75 -24.39 -10.40
C ASP A 52 -22.47 -23.11 -11.19
N THR A 53 -22.90 -21.98 -10.66
CA THR A 53 -22.55 -20.67 -11.22
C THR A 53 -21.41 -20.09 -10.40
N TRP A 54 -20.27 -19.85 -11.04
CA TRP A 54 -19.14 -19.19 -10.41
C TRP A 54 -19.36 -17.70 -10.40
N SER A 55 -19.32 -17.14 -9.22
CA SER A 55 -19.53 -15.71 -8.96
C SER A 55 -18.42 -15.19 -8.07
N TRP A 56 -18.32 -13.89 -7.90
CA TRP A 56 -17.37 -13.26 -7.01
C TRP A 56 -17.99 -12.10 -6.26
N VAL A 57 -17.35 -11.74 -5.13
CA VAL A 57 -17.59 -10.52 -4.38
C VAL A 57 -16.26 -9.85 -4.07
N PRO A 58 -16.23 -8.51 -3.90
CA PRO A 58 -15.01 -7.82 -3.51
C PRO A 58 -14.69 -8.00 -2.02
N LYS A 59 -13.38 -8.06 -1.74
CA LYS A 59 -12.80 -7.90 -0.42
C LYS A 59 -11.78 -6.77 -0.49
N ILE A 60 -11.77 -5.87 0.48
CA ILE A 60 -10.84 -4.75 0.52
C ILE A 60 -10.20 -4.65 1.90
N GLU A 61 -8.88 -4.45 1.92
CA GLU A 61 -8.10 -4.18 3.11
C GLU A 61 -7.37 -2.84 2.93
N TYR A 62 -7.28 -2.05 4.00
CA TYR A 62 -6.56 -0.78 3.99
C TYR A 62 -6.19 -0.33 5.40
N ARG A 63 -5.37 0.73 5.49
CA ARG A 63 -5.08 1.41 6.75
C ARG A 63 -5.74 2.78 6.78
N VAL A 64 -6.27 3.10 7.94
CA VAL A 64 -6.77 4.44 8.28
C VAL A 64 -5.75 5.09 9.21
N ASN A 65 -5.36 6.31 8.93
CA ASN A 65 -4.50 7.13 9.77
C ASN A 65 -5.34 8.24 10.41
N GLY A 66 -5.07 8.54 11.67
CA GLY A 66 -5.77 9.55 12.45
C GLY A 66 -6.83 8.97 13.38
N PRO A 67 -7.44 9.81 14.22
CA PRO A 67 -8.46 9.40 15.15
C PRO A 67 -9.75 9.02 14.43
N ILE A 68 -10.40 7.96 14.92
CA ILE A 68 -11.76 7.59 14.52
C ILE A 68 -12.67 8.00 15.68
N ALA A 69 -13.53 8.97 15.45
CA ALA A 69 -14.44 9.49 16.48
C ALA A 69 -15.38 8.38 16.96
N SER A 70 -15.73 8.44 18.25
CA SER A 70 -16.70 7.52 18.85
C SER A 70 -18.03 7.54 18.09
N GLY A 71 -18.64 6.37 17.89
CA GLY A 71 -19.87 6.23 17.11
C GLY A 71 -19.69 6.26 15.60
N SER A 72 -18.44 6.37 15.12
CA SER A 72 -18.14 6.27 13.68
C SER A 72 -18.03 4.80 13.26
N ARG A 73 -18.55 4.53 12.06
CA ARG A 73 -18.41 3.24 11.37
C ARG A 73 -17.86 3.46 9.97
N LEU A 74 -16.90 2.64 9.61
CA LEU A 74 -16.36 2.58 8.25
C LEU A 74 -17.14 1.56 7.43
N TYR A 75 -17.38 1.89 6.18
CA TYR A 75 -18.00 0.98 5.23
C TYR A 75 -17.48 1.24 3.82
N VAL A 76 -17.65 0.28 2.93
CA VAL A 76 -17.30 0.40 1.52
C VAL A 76 -18.50 0.11 0.64
N GLU A 77 -18.68 0.93 -0.37
CA GLU A 77 -19.69 0.75 -1.41
C GLU A 77 -19.00 0.45 -2.74
N PHE A 78 -19.46 -0.61 -3.42
CA PHE A 78 -19.00 -0.97 -4.76
C PHE A 78 -20.11 -0.70 -5.78
N THR A 79 -19.69 -0.17 -6.93
CA THR A 79 -20.60 0.22 -8.01
C THR A 79 -20.10 -0.36 -9.33
N ILE A 80 -20.95 -1.08 -10.04
CA ILE A 80 -20.69 -1.53 -11.39
C ILE A 80 -21.13 -0.41 -12.34
N PRO A 81 -20.22 0.12 -13.20
CA PRO A 81 -20.57 1.17 -14.15
C PRO A 81 -21.77 0.76 -15.02
N GLY A 82 -22.75 1.65 -15.11
CA GLY A 82 -23.98 1.42 -15.87
C GLY A 82 -25.09 0.64 -15.14
N SER A 83 -24.77 -0.02 -14.01
CA SER A 83 -25.75 -0.79 -13.22
C SER A 83 -26.08 -0.15 -11.86
N GLY A 84 -25.35 0.89 -11.46
CA GLY A 84 -25.54 1.57 -10.18
C GLY A 84 -24.89 0.86 -8.98
N PRO A 85 -25.30 1.18 -7.73
CA PRO A 85 -24.80 0.53 -6.54
C PRO A 85 -25.02 -0.99 -6.58
N TRP A 86 -23.97 -1.75 -6.29
CA TRP A 86 -24.01 -3.19 -6.33
C TRP A 86 -24.01 -3.81 -4.94
N VAL A 87 -22.96 -3.53 -4.16
CA VAL A 87 -22.83 -4.10 -2.81
C VAL A 87 -22.16 -3.13 -1.86
N LYS A 88 -22.60 -3.21 -0.60
CA LYS A 88 -22.08 -2.45 0.53
C LYS A 88 -21.66 -3.41 1.62
N PHE A 89 -20.48 -3.19 2.20
CA PHE A 89 -19.96 -3.94 3.33
C PHE A 89 -19.55 -3.01 4.47
N ASP A 90 -19.94 -3.36 5.69
CA ASP A 90 -19.38 -2.77 6.89
C ASP A 90 -17.95 -3.27 7.10
N CYS A 91 -17.12 -2.41 7.64
CA CYS A 91 -15.70 -2.70 7.84
C CYS A 91 -15.42 -3.02 9.31
N GLN A 92 -14.42 -3.88 9.49
CA GLN A 92 -13.84 -4.15 10.80
C GLN A 92 -12.51 -3.43 10.91
N THR A 93 -12.28 -2.80 12.04
CA THR A 93 -11.13 -1.96 12.27
C THR A 93 -10.40 -2.44 13.52
N GLU A 94 -9.11 -2.72 13.38
CA GLU A 94 -8.24 -3.12 14.47
C GLU A 94 -7.15 -2.08 14.68
N ALA A 95 -6.93 -1.68 15.94
CA ALA A 95 -5.85 -0.78 16.29
C ALA A 95 -4.50 -1.45 15.99
N THR A 96 -3.60 -0.72 15.34
CA THR A 96 -2.23 -1.17 15.16
C THR A 96 -1.38 -0.73 16.35
N GLN A 97 -0.27 -1.42 16.62
CA GLN A 97 0.66 -1.06 17.71
C GLN A 97 1.31 0.32 17.57
N LYS A 98 1.10 1.01 16.46
CA LYS A 98 1.70 2.33 16.15
C LYS A 98 0.78 3.52 16.44
N GLY A 99 -0.09 3.45 17.43
CA GLY A 99 -0.99 4.55 17.76
C GLY A 99 -2.09 4.74 16.72
N PHE A 100 -2.44 5.98 16.36
CA PHE A 100 -3.58 6.33 15.49
C PHE A 100 -3.55 5.75 14.06
N SER A 101 -3.14 4.51 13.90
CA SER A 101 -3.24 3.77 12.64
C SER A 101 -4.07 2.50 12.85
N TRP A 102 -5.02 2.26 11.95
CA TRP A 102 -6.00 1.19 12.07
C TRP A 102 -5.95 0.31 10.83
N LYS A 103 -5.71 -1.00 11.04
CA LYS A 103 -5.92 -1.97 9.96
C LYS A 103 -7.42 -2.19 9.81
N THR A 104 -7.93 -2.07 8.61
CA THR A 104 -9.36 -2.18 8.32
C THR A 104 -9.59 -3.17 7.20
N GLU A 105 -10.55 -4.04 7.40
CA GLU A 105 -10.96 -5.06 6.44
C GLU A 105 -12.47 -4.95 6.20
N CYS A 106 -12.88 -4.95 4.95
CA CYS A 106 -14.28 -4.93 4.55
C CYS A 106 -14.52 -6.00 3.48
N GLY A 107 -15.57 -6.77 3.67
CA GLY A 107 -15.96 -7.84 2.76
C GLY A 107 -16.95 -8.78 3.43
N ALA A 108 -17.42 -9.73 2.69
CA ALA A 108 -18.31 -10.75 3.24
C ALA A 108 -17.54 -11.68 4.18
N ARG A 109 -18.02 -11.84 5.39
CA ARG A 109 -17.54 -12.86 6.33
C ARG A 109 -18.08 -14.24 5.96
N GLU A 110 -19.32 -14.29 5.53
CA GLU A 110 -19.99 -15.45 4.99
C GLU A 110 -20.18 -15.22 3.50
N ILE A 111 -20.20 -16.28 2.71
CA ILE A 111 -20.41 -16.19 1.26
C ILE A 111 -21.80 -15.63 0.99
N PRO A 112 -21.94 -14.36 0.56
CA PRO A 112 -23.25 -13.78 0.28
C PRO A 112 -23.67 -14.20 -1.11
N GLU A 113 -24.25 -15.38 -1.24
CA GLU A 113 -24.65 -15.94 -2.52
C GLU A 113 -25.57 -15.02 -3.34
N ASP A 114 -26.39 -14.23 -2.62
CA ASP A 114 -27.31 -13.26 -3.22
C ASP A 114 -26.61 -12.01 -3.78
N LYS A 115 -25.39 -11.74 -3.33
CA LYS A 115 -24.61 -10.55 -3.71
C LYS A 115 -23.52 -10.82 -4.77
N GLY A 116 -23.31 -12.09 -5.10
CA GLY A 116 -22.32 -12.49 -6.09
C GLY A 116 -22.66 -12.00 -7.49
N THR A 117 -21.63 -11.66 -8.26
CA THR A 117 -21.77 -11.28 -9.68
C THR A 117 -20.82 -12.08 -10.56
N THR A 118 -21.20 -12.24 -11.82
CA THR A 118 -20.35 -12.81 -12.90
C THR A 118 -19.72 -11.72 -13.76
N TYR A 119 -19.93 -10.45 -13.42
CA TYR A 119 -19.40 -9.32 -14.15
C TYR A 119 -17.87 -9.31 -14.09
N ALA A 120 -17.23 -9.06 -15.23
CA ALA A 120 -15.82 -8.80 -15.35
C ALA A 120 -15.65 -7.47 -16.09
N GLY A 121 -14.81 -6.58 -15.55
CA GLY A 121 -14.63 -5.23 -16.06
C GLY A 121 -14.27 -4.24 -14.95
N PRO A 122 -14.34 -2.93 -15.24
CA PRO A 122 -14.09 -1.90 -14.25
C PRO A 122 -15.19 -1.88 -13.17
N VAL A 123 -14.78 -1.73 -11.91
CA VAL A 123 -15.67 -1.55 -10.76
C VAL A 123 -15.17 -0.35 -9.97
N ASN A 124 -16.07 0.55 -9.62
CA ASN A 124 -15.77 1.69 -8.74
C ASN A 124 -16.05 1.33 -7.30
N PHE A 125 -15.32 1.94 -6.37
CA PHE A 125 -15.64 1.82 -4.96
C PHE A 125 -15.41 3.13 -4.21
N ALA A 126 -16.10 3.28 -3.08
CA ALA A 126 -15.93 4.40 -2.16
C ALA A 126 -15.81 3.86 -0.74
N ILE A 127 -14.74 4.26 -0.04
CA ILE A 127 -14.58 4.06 1.39
C ILE A 127 -15.19 5.27 2.08
N ARG A 128 -16.13 5.00 2.98
CA ARG A 128 -16.91 6.04 3.66
C ARG A 128 -16.88 5.84 5.17
N MET A 129 -17.08 6.93 5.87
CA MET A 129 -17.25 6.93 7.33
C MET A 129 -18.56 7.61 7.68
N ARG A 130 -19.40 6.89 8.38
CA ARG A 130 -20.65 7.41 8.95
C ARG A 130 -20.50 7.54 10.44
N ASN A 131 -20.84 8.69 10.98
CA ASN A 131 -20.98 8.91 12.42
C ASN A 131 -22.47 9.10 12.75
N GLU A 132 -23.05 8.11 13.41
CA GLU A 132 -24.48 8.12 13.74
C GLU A 132 -24.81 9.19 14.80
N LEU A 133 -23.87 9.48 15.72
CA LEU A 133 -24.07 10.49 16.76
C LEU A 133 -24.05 11.92 16.20
N ALA A 134 -23.17 12.16 15.23
CA ALA A 134 -23.03 13.45 14.57
C ALA A 134 -23.97 13.62 13.36
N GLY A 135 -24.62 12.54 12.91
CA GLY A 135 -25.46 12.56 11.71
C GLY A 135 -24.66 12.80 10.41
N THR A 136 -23.36 12.51 10.40
CA THR A 136 -22.50 12.76 9.25
C THR A 136 -22.19 11.50 8.47
N ASP A 137 -21.98 11.64 7.16
CA ASP A 137 -21.56 10.58 6.25
C ASP A 137 -20.59 11.15 5.22
N ALA A 138 -19.30 10.84 5.37
CA ALA A 138 -18.22 11.39 4.58
C ALA A 138 -17.54 10.33 3.72
N THR A 139 -17.17 10.69 2.49
CA THR A 139 -16.32 9.87 1.63
C THR A 139 -14.86 10.15 1.95
N LEU A 140 -14.14 9.15 2.43
CA LEU A 140 -12.72 9.24 2.75
C LEU A 140 -11.82 8.93 1.54
N PHE A 141 -12.29 8.04 0.66
CA PHE A 141 -11.51 7.62 -0.50
C PHE A 141 -12.42 7.08 -1.60
N THR A 142 -12.06 7.32 -2.84
CA THR A 142 -12.67 6.69 -4.00
C THR A 142 -11.62 6.02 -4.85
N GLY A 143 -11.97 4.91 -5.44
CA GLY A 143 -11.06 4.16 -6.31
C GLY A 143 -11.80 3.38 -7.37
N LYS A 144 -10.99 2.81 -8.27
CA LYS A 144 -11.44 1.90 -9.32
C LYS A 144 -10.59 0.65 -9.29
N MET A 145 -11.13 -0.45 -9.71
CA MET A 145 -10.41 -1.69 -9.95
C MET A 145 -10.87 -2.31 -11.27
N LYS A 146 -10.01 -3.07 -11.91
CA LYS A 146 -10.34 -3.86 -13.10
C LYS A 146 -10.41 -5.32 -12.69
N VAL A 147 -11.57 -5.93 -12.84
CA VAL A 147 -11.78 -7.35 -12.60
C VAL A 147 -11.72 -8.10 -13.91
N ALA A 148 -10.97 -9.17 -13.92
CA ALA A 148 -10.91 -10.09 -15.03
C ALA A 148 -11.28 -11.51 -14.56
N LYS A 149 -11.42 -12.42 -15.49
CA LYS A 149 -11.71 -13.83 -15.20
C LYS A 149 -10.87 -14.73 -16.09
N VAL A 150 -10.55 -15.88 -15.58
CA VAL A 150 -9.83 -16.94 -16.27
C VAL A 150 -10.55 -18.27 -16.07
N HIS A 151 -10.51 -19.13 -17.06
CA HIS A 151 -10.97 -20.50 -16.92
C HIS A 151 -10.15 -21.24 -15.86
N SER A 152 -10.82 -21.99 -15.00
CA SER A 152 -10.20 -22.95 -14.12
C SER A 152 -9.59 -24.10 -14.93
N ASN A 153 -8.55 -24.73 -14.39
CA ASN A 153 -7.96 -25.96 -14.94
C ASN A 153 -8.69 -27.23 -14.49
N GLU A 154 -9.86 -27.11 -13.85
CA GLU A 154 -10.64 -28.30 -13.49
C GLU A 154 -11.03 -29.11 -14.72
N GLU A 155 -10.83 -30.41 -14.64
CA GLU A 155 -11.27 -31.36 -15.66
C GLU A 155 -12.69 -31.82 -15.35
N GLY A 156 -13.47 -32.07 -16.40
CA GLY A 156 -14.78 -32.68 -16.30
C GLY A 156 -15.93 -31.80 -16.84
N PRO A 157 -17.16 -32.32 -16.83
CA PRO A 157 -18.32 -31.63 -17.47
C PRO A 157 -18.72 -30.31 -16.82
N LYS A 158 -18.28 -30.06 -15.57
CA LYS A 158 -18.50 -28.79 -14.87
C LYS A 158 -17.46 -27.72 -15.20
N ALA A 159 -16.33 -28.10 -15.77
CA ALA A 159 -15.20 -27.22 -16.06
C ALA A 159 -15.52 -26.11 -17.06
N ALA A 160 -16.45 -26.37 -18.00
CA ALA A 160 -16.80 -25.40 -19.05
C ALA A 160 -17.30 -24.04 -18.53
N ASN A 161 -17.85 -24.00 -17.32
CA ASN A 161 -18.39 -22.77 -16.70
C ASN A 161 -17.65 -22.35 -15.43
N HIS A 162 -16.53 -23.00 -15.14
CA HIS A 162 -15.75 -22.68 -13.96
C HIS A 162 -14.75 -21.55 -14.25
N PHE A 163 -15.05 -20.36 -13.76
CA PHE A 163 -14.21 -19.20 -13.88
C PHE A 163 -13.70 -18.75 -12.51
N VAL A 164 -12.44 -18.37 -12.46
CA VAL A 164 -11.83 -17.67 -11.34
C VAL A 164 -11.77 -16.19 -11.67
N TYR A 165 -12.23 -15.36 -10.75
CA TYR A 165 -12.20 -13.90 -10.89
C TYR A 165 -11.02 -13.34 -10.11
N TYR A 166 -10.37 -12.33 -10.66
CA TYR A 166 -9.24 -11.66 -10.03
C TYR A 166 -9.26 -10.16 -10.32
N VAL A 167 -8.67 -9.38 -9.41
CA VAL A 167 -8.37 -7.97 -9.63
C VAL A 167 -7.01 -7.87 -10.27
N ASP A 168 -6.91 -7.13 -11.37
CA ASP A 168 -5.66 -6.91 -12.07
C ASP A 168 -4.78 -5.91 -11.29
N HIS A 169 -3.60 -6.35 -10.89
CA HIS A 169 -2.61 -5.57 -10.15
C HIS A 169 -1.32 -5.31 -10.97
N ASP A 170 -1.32 -5.53 -12.28
CA ASP A 170 -0.16 -5.32 -13.16
C ASP A 170 0.41 -3.90 -13.05
N TRP A 171 -0.44 -2.92 -12.73
CA TRP A 171 -0.03 -1.53 -12.52
C TRP A 171 0.99 -1.34 -11.39
N ASN A 172 1.10 -2.28 -10.44
CA ASN A 172 2.06 -2.23 -9.34
C ASN A 172 3.47 -2.64 -9.74
N LEU A 173 3.60 -3.46 -10.79
CA LEU A 173 4.89 -4.07 -11.14
C LEU A 173 6.01 -3.04 -11.42
N PRO A 174 5.74 -1.91 -12.09
CA PRO A 174 6.76 -0.91 -12.35
C PRO A 174 6.90 0.14 -11.24
N ILE A 175 6.24 -0.03 -10.08
CA ILE A 175 6.25 0.95 -8.99
C ILE A 175 7.04 0.43 -7.80
N GLY A 176 8.07 1.17 -7.39
CA GLY A 176 8.83 0.94 -6.17
C GLY A 176 8.56 2.00 -5.11
N TYR A 177 8.58 1.58 -3.86
CA TYR A 177 8.44 2.44 -2.69
C TYR A 177 9.70 2.33 -1.85
N LEU A 178 10.32 3.46 -1.56
CA LEU A 178 11.49 3.56 -0.71
C LEU A 178 11.11 4.25 0.61
N PHE A 179 11.67 3.77 1.71
CA PHE A 179 11.44 4.29 3.05
C PHE A 179 12.78 4.38 3.78
N TYR A 180 13.06 5.51 4.39
CA TYR A 180 14.24 5.68 5.21
C TYR A 180 13.87 6.24 6.57
N GLU A 181 14.20 5.50 7.61
CA GLU A 181 14.09 5.93 9.00
C GLU A 181 15.51 6.20 9.49
N PRO A 182 15.87 7.46 9.77
CA PRO A 182 17.19 7.80 10.30
C PRO A 182 17.39 7.21 11.70
N GLU A 183 18.63 7.19 12.14
CA GLU A 183 18.98 6.81 13.51
C GLU A 183 18.22 7.69 14.52
N LYS A 184 17.63 7.06 15.53
CA LYS A 184 16.91 7.73 16.61
C LYS A 184 17.39 7.19 17.95
N GLN A 185 17.59 8.08 18.91
CA GLN A 185 17.70 7.66 20.29
C GLN A 185 16.32 7.28 20.81
N TRP A 186 16.13 6.03 21.22
CA TRP A 186 14.85 5.52 21.70
C TRP A 186 14.59 5.84 23.16
N ASP A 187 15.66 5.92 23.93
CA ASP A 187 15.61 6.14 25.36
C ASP A 187 16.75 7.07 25.73
N LEU A 188 16.44 8.24 26.25
CA LEU A 188 17.43 9.24 26.66
C LEU A 188 18.26 8.73 27.84
N ASP A 189 17.72 7.80 28.64
CA ASP A 189 18.35 7.27 29.83
C ASP A 189 19.19 6.01 29.53
N ASP A 190 19.02 5.36 28.41
CA ASP A 190 19.83 4.21 27.98
C ASP A 190 20.46 4.43 26.60
N PRO A 191 21.67 4.93 26.51
CA PRO A 191 22.36 5.19 25.24
C PRO A 191 22.63 3.93 24.41
N ARG A 192 22.45 2.74 24.97
CA ARG A 192 22.56 1.47 24.22
C ARG A 192 21.32 1.14 23.42
N ARG A 193 20.23 1.87 23.64
CA ARG A 193 18.95 1.71 22.92
C ARG A 193 18.82 2.67 21.74
N TRP A 194 19.85 2.76 20.94
CA TRP A 194 19.78 3.47 19.68
C TRP A 194 19.01 2.65 18.64
N ALA A 195 17.99 3.24 18.03
CA ALA A 195 17.42 2.67 16.83
C ALA A 195 18.35 2.95 15.67
N LYS A 196 18.97 1.91 15.15
CA LYS A 196 19.81 2.00 13.96
C LYS A 196 19.00 2.50 12.77
N PRO A 197 19.62 3.23 11.83
CA PRO A 197 18.94 3.65 10.62
C PRO A 197 18.41 2.44 9.88
N LYS A 198 17.18 2.56 9.38
CA LYS A 198 16.52 1.51 8.57
C LYS A 198 16.23 2.06 7.20
N PHE A 199 16.69 1.35 6.21
CA PHE A 199 16.30 1.56 4.83
C PHE A 199 15.46 0.39 4.35
N SER A 200 14.24 0.68 3.89
CA SER A 200 13.31 -0.33 3.40
C SER A 200 12.87 0.03 2.00
N PHE A 201 12.59 -0.97 1.21
CA PHE A 201 11.97 -0.78 -0.10
C PHE A 201 10.91 -1.85 -0.33
N ALA A 202 9.93 -1.52 -1.17
CA ALA A 202 8.91 -2.46 -1.57
C ALA A 202 8.79 -2.46 -3.10
N PHE A 203 8.56 -3.64 -3.64
CA PHE A 203 8.32 -3.89 -5.06
C PHE A 203 7.33 -5.04 -5.22
N TRP A 204 6.91 -5.28 -6.45
CA TRP A 204 5.92 -6.31 -6.76
C TRP A 204 6.46 -7.31 -7.77
N THR A 205 6.00 -8.55 -7.64
CA THR A 205 6.15 -9.61 -8.64
C THR A 205 4.79 -10.19 -8.97
N ARG A 206 4.68 -10.80 -10.14
CA ARG A 206 3.50 -11.55 -10.57
C ARG A 206 3.88 -13.01 -10.78
N GLY A 207 2.92 -13.88 -10.55
CA GLY A 207 3.12 -15.32 -10.64
C GLY A 207 3.55 -15.93 -9.32
N GLU A 208 3.62 -17.25 -9.31
CA GLU A 208 4.06 -18.01 -8.14
C GLU A 208 5.56 -17.78 -7.93
N THR A 209 5.90 -17.13 -6.82
CA THR A 209 7.28 -16.89 -6.42
C THR A 209 7.67 -17.89 -5.33
N SER A 210 8.13 -19.07 -5.77
CA SER A 210 8.77 -20.01 -4.85
C SER A 210 10.20 -19.55 -4.57
N GLY A 211 10.58 -19.43 -3.31
CA GLY A 211 11.94 -19.06 -2.90
C GLY A 211 12.07 -17.63 -2.44
N PHE A 212 13.32 -17.22 -2.25
CA PHE A 212 13.66 -15.93 -1.64
C PHE A 212 14.28 -14.99 -2.66
N ALA A 213 13.90 -13.70 -2.55
CA ALA A 213 14.55 -12.65 -3.30
C ALA A 213 15.79 -12.16 -2.52
N GLU A 214 16.90 -12.00 -3.21
CA GLU A 214 18.10 -11.35 -2.70
C GLU A 214 18.15 -9.92 -3.24
N ALA A 215 18.45 -8.95 -2.39
CA ALA A 215 18.61 -7.57 -2.80
C ALA A 215 20.06 -7.11 -2.58
N HIS A 216 20.62 -6.47 -3.59
CA HIS A 216 21.96 -5.92 -3.59
C HIS A 216 21.88 -4.41 -3.73
N LEU A 217 22.57 -3.68 -2.86
CA LEU A 217 22.64 -2.22 -2.89
C LEU A 217 23.97 -1.78 -3.50
N PHE A 218 23.88 -0.92 -4.50
CA PHE A 218 25.04 -0.33 -5.18
C PHE A 218 25.07 1.18 -4.94
N HIS A 219 26.27 1.73 -4.76
CA HIS A 219 26.55 3.17 -4.75
C HIS A 219 27.72 3.46 -5.68
N GLY A 220 27.56 4.41 -6.62
CA GLY A 220 28.59 4.70 -7.62
C GLY A 220 29.05 3.48 -8.41
N GLY A 221 28.18 2.51 -8.65
CA GLY A 221 28.45 1.26 -9.35
C GLY A 221 29.15 0.18 -8.52
N LYS A 222 29.50 0.45 -7.26
CA LYS A 222 30.09 -0.53 -6.34
C LYS A 222 29.01 -1.12 -5.44
N GLU A 223 29.04 -2.43 -5.22
CA GLU A 223 28.19 -3.10 -4.24
C GLU A 223 28.61 -2.70 -2.83
N VAL A 224 27.67 -2.10 -2.08
CA VAL A 224 27.90 -1.59 -0.73
C VAL A 224 27.07 -2.33 0.31
N GLY A 225 26.07 -3.08 -0.10
CA GLY A 225 25.25 -3.90 0.78
C GLY A 225 24.61 -5.04 0.02
N LYS A 226 24.49 -6.18 0.68
CA LYS A 226 23.76 -7.35 0.18
C LYS A 226 22.75 -7.76 1.24
N MET A 227 21.57 -8.08 0.78
CA MET A 227 20.54 -8.69 1.59
C MET A 227 20.28 -10.08 1.02
N TYR A 228 20.39 -11.08 1.85
CA TYR A 228 19.95 -12.42 1.48
C TYR A 228 19.18 -13.06 2.63
N TYR A 229 18.36 -13.99 2.29
CA TYR A 229 17.59 -14.75 3.26
C TYR A 229 18.37 -16.02 3.64
N GLU A 230 19.01 -15.98 4.79
CA GLU A 230 19.26 -17.18 5.56
C GLU A 230 19.00 -16.81 7.03
N GLY A 231 17.90 -17.31 7.57
CA GLY A 231 17.37 -16.99 8.89
C GLY A 231 18.20 -17.47 10.08
N LYS A 232 19.50 -17.27 10.07
CA LYS A 232 20.39 -17.76 11.12
C LYS A 232 21.02 -16.70 12.01
N GLU A 233 20.95 -15.41 11.62
CA GLU A 233 21.50 -14.35 12.47
C GLU A 233 20.42 -13.36 12.88
N MET A 234 20.26 -13.11 14.18
CA MET A 234 19.39 -12.05 14.69
C MET A 234 19.83 -10.69 14.15
N GLY A 235 18.97 -10.04 13.37
CA GLY A 235 19.22 -8.73 12.77
C GLY A 235 19.66 -8.76 11.30
N ALA A 236 19.68 -9.92 10.66
CA ALA A 236 19.88 -10.01 9.23
C ALA A 236 18.79 -9.24 8.48
N PRO A 237 19.15 -8.56 7.38
CA PRO A 237 18.18 -7.93 6.48
C PRO A 237 17.15 -8.97 6.03
N SER A 238 15.88 -8.61 6.03
CA SER A 238 14.80 -9.53 5.69
C SER A 238 13.83 -8.93 4.68
N CYS A 239 13.29 -9.79 3.81
CA CYS A 239 12.14 -9.49 2.98
C CYS A 239 10.91 -10.20 3.55
N GLY A 240 9.85 -9.44 3.80
CA GLY A 240 8.51 -9.98 4.04
C GLY A 240 7.70 -9.96 2.76
N THR A 241 6.82 -10.92 2.61
CA THR A 241 5.92 -11.00 1.46
C THR A 241 4.47 -10.82 1.90
N THR A 242 3.67 -10.20 1.04
CA THR A 242 2.22 -10.14 1.16
C THR A 242 1.65 -10.50 -0.20
N GLU A 243 0.98 -11.62 -0.26
CA GLU A 243 0.27 -12.02 -1.47
C GLU A 243 -1.04 -11.26 -1.59
N VAL A 244 -1.32 -10.80 -2.78
CA VAL A 244 -2.58 -10.15 -3.14
C VAL A 244 -3.22 -10.96 -4.24
N GLN A 245 -4.50 -11.21 -4.11
CA GLN A 245 -5.25 -12.06 -5.02
C GLN A 245 -4.76 -13.53 -4.96
N HIS A 246 -4.70 -14.07 -3.76
CA HIS A 246 -4.59 -15.51 -3.57
C HIS A 246 -5.99 -16.11 -3.55
N ASN A 247 -6.28 -16.98 -4.49
CA ASN A 247 -7.51 -17.76 -4.44
C ASN A 247 -7.25 -19.07 -3.69
N THR A 248 -7.46 -19.02 -2.39
CA THR A 248 -7.14 -20.12 -1.47
C THR A 248 -7.95 -21.40 -1.67
N THR A 249 -9.01 -21.34 -2.44
CA THR A 249 -9.90 -22.51 -2.57
C THR A 249 -9.47 -23.48 -3.66
N GLN A 250 -8.37 -23.18 -4.43
CA GLN A 250 -8.18 -23.96 -5.64
C GLN A 250 -6.74 -24.21 -6.04
N SER A 251 -6.34 -25.45 -5.84
CA SER A 251 -5.25 -26.13 -6.55
C SER A 251 -5.43 -26.17 -8.08
N THR A 252 -6.49 -25.60 -8.62
CA THR A 252 -6.97 -25.74 -9.99
C THR A 252 -6.86 -24.47 -10.84
N THR A 253 -6.37 -23.37 -10.28
CA THR A 253 -6.07 -22.18 -11.10
C THR A 253 -4.94 -22.49 -12.06
N PRO A 254 -4.96 -21.97 -13.30
CA PRO A 254 -3.79 -21.99 -14.18
C PRO A 254 -2.65 -21.36 -13.39
N ALA A 255 -1.77 -22.23 -12.94
CA ALA A 255 -0.70 -22.06 -11.99
C ALA A 255 -0.29 -20.60 -11.76
N GLY A 256 -0.55 -20.05 -10.59
CA GLY A 256 0.11 -18.89 -10.07
C GLY A 256 0.13 -17.58 -10.89
N GLN A 257 -0.36 -17.60 -12.12
CA GLN A 257 -0.25 -16.46 -13.07
C GLN A 257 -1.02 -15.21 -12.61
N PHE A 258 -1.97 -15.38 -11.69
CA PHE A 258 -2.86 -14.32 -11.22
C PHE A 258 -2.69 -14.04 -9.72
N ILE A 259 -1.49 -14.30 -9.22
CA ILE A 259 -1.04 -13.91 -7.89
C ILE A 259 -0.08 -12.75 -8.04
N TRP A 260 -0.27 -11.68 -7.27
CA TRP A 260 0.68 -10.59 -7.18
C TRP A 260 1.25 -10.58 -5.77
N THR A 261 2.56 -10.62 -5.66
CA THR A 261 3.27 -10.62 -4.39
C THR A 261 3.95 -9.28 -4.17
N ARG A 262 3.59 -8.61 -3.09
CA ARG A 262 4.30 -7.45 -2.60
C ARG A 262 5.45 -7.91 -1.72
N TRP A 263 6.64 -7.50 -2.08
CA TRP A 263 7.85 -7.68 -1.30
C TRP A 263 8.16 -6.40 -0.55
N LYS A 264 8.42 -6.51 0.75
CA LYS A 264 8.97 -5.42 1.56
C LYS A 264 10.26 -5.90 2.17
N CYS A 265 11.36 -5.31 1.75
CA CYS A 265 12.69 -5.65 2.18
C CYS A 265 13.24 -4.55 3.09
N THR A 266 13.85 -4.90 4.21
CA THR A 266 14.37 -3.94 5.18
C THR A 266 15.84 -4.21 5.43
N PHE A 267 16.68 -3.21 5.18
CA PHE A 267 18.05 -3.16 5.65
C PHE A 267 18.06 -2.51 7.04
N THR A 268 18.28 -3.30 8.06
CA THR A 268 18.56 -2.79 9.40
C THR A 268 20.04 -2.47 9.47
N SER A 269 20.41 -1.21 9.40
CA SER A 269 21.77 -0.73 9.13
C SER A 269 22.28 -1.29 7.79
N VAL A 270 22.66 -0.44 6.86
CA VAL A 270 23.36 -0.90 5.66
C VAL A 270 24.73 -1.38 6.12
N LEU A 271 24.85 -2.68 6.30
CA LEU A 271 26.12 -3.28 6.69
C LEU A 271 26.94 -3.48 5.44
N PRO A 272 28.20 -3.03 5.41
CA PRO A 272 29.08 -3.26 4.30
C PRO A 272 29.21 -4.78 4.04
N TRP A 273 28.98 -5.18 2.81
CA TRP A 273 29.20 -6.54 2.39
C TRP A 273 30.67 -6.78 2.03
N ASN A 274 31.31 -7.67 2.75
CA ASN A 274 32.66 -8.10 2.40
C ASN A 274 32.61 -9.23 1.38
N LYS A 275 32.79 -8.87 0.11
CA LYS A 275 32.73 -9.81 -1.02
C LYS A 275 33.76 -10.93 -0.94
N THR A 276 34.94 -10.66 -0.37
CA THR A 276 36.02 -11.66 -0.27
C THR A 276 35.72 -12.69 0.79
N ALA A 277 35.09 -12.27 1.88
CA ALA A 277 34.76 -13.16 3.00
C ALA A 277 33.36 -13.76 2.90
N ASP A 278 32.58 -13.38 1.89
CA ASP A 278 31.18 -13.78 1.68
C ASP A 278 30.33 -13.62 2.95
N LYS A 279 30.53 -12.52 3.67
CA LYS A 279 29.82 -12.21 4.91
C LYS A 279 29.64 -10.72 5.13
N TYR A 280 28.65 -10.34 5.93
CA TYR A 280 28.55 -8.97 6.44
C TYR A 280 29.68 -8.68 7.41
N GLU A 281 30.25 -7.48 7.32
CA GLU A 281 31.12 -6.98 8.36
C GLU A 281 30.27 -6.86 9.63
N THR A 282 30.75 -7.46 10.71
CA THR A 282 30.01 -7.69 11.93
C THR A 282 29.44 -6.40 12.53
N LEU A 283 28.42 -6.54 13.40
CA LEU A 283 27.69 -5.49 14.13
C LEU A 283 28.54 -4.40 14.80
N PHE A 284 29.84 -4.58 14.92
CA PHE A 284 30.81 -3.62 15.48
C PHE A 284 31.64 -2.91 14.40
N GLY A 285 31.41 -3.25 13.11
CA GLY A 285 32.00 -2.53 11.98
C GLY A 285 31.35 -1.17 11.78
N ARG A 286 32.05 -0.30 11.05
CA ARG A 286 31.53 1.03 10.67
C ARG A 286 30.28 0.86 9.80
N LEU A 287 29.16 1.43 10.24
CA LEU A 287 27.94 1.45 9.46
C LEU A 287 28.15 2.24 8.17
N TYR A 288 27.52 1.78 7.09
CA TYR A 288 27.46 2.55 5.85
C TYR A 288 26.29 3.54 5.95
N LEU A 289 26.60 4.77 6.37
CA LEU A 289 25.60 5.80 6.58
C LEU A 289 25.36 6.58 5.28
N PHE A 290 24.11 6.80 4.93
CA PHE A 290 23.76 7.61 3.76
C PHE A 290 24.26 9.04 3.86
N SER A 291 24.27 9.64 5.07
CA SER A 291 24.82 10.98 5.32
C SER A 291 26.32 11.11 5.04
N GLU A 292 27.06 10.00 5.09
CA GLU A 292 28.48 9.98 4.75
C GLU A 292 28.73 9.62 3.29
N ASN A 293 27.72 9.16 2.59
CA ASN A 293 27.80 8.61 1.23
C ASN A 293 26.63 9.12 0.35
N PRO A 294 26.49 10.43 0.13
CA PRO A 294 25.47 10.97 -0.75
C PRO A 294 25.72 10.57 -2.21
N GLY A 295 24.69 10.57 -3.04
CA GLY A 295 24.80 10.29 -4.47
C GLY A 295 23.78 9.30 -4.99
N ASP A 296 24.10 8.70 -6.11
CA ASP A 296 23.21 7.80 -6.84
C ASP A 296 23.38 6.35 -6.39
N TYR A 297 22.23 5.73 -6.14
CA TYR A 297 22.12 4.36 -5.69
C TYR A 297 21.28 3.51 -6.64
N GLU A 298 21.57 2.23 -6.65
CA GLU A 298 20.79 1.22 -7.37
C GLU A 298 20.56 0.01 -6.47
N ILE A 299 19.31 -0.47 -6.40
CA ILE A 299 18.98 -1.76 -5.83
C ILE A 299 18.77 -2.74 -6.98
N LYS A 300 19.48 -3.86 -6.93
CA LYS A 300 19.27 -5.00 -7.82
C LYS A 300 18.67 -6.14 -7.05
N VAL A 301 17.50 -6.62 -7.49
CA VAL A 301 16.84 -7.76 -6.87
C VAL A 301 17.08 -8.99 -7.71
N MET A 302 17.63 -10.00 -7.07
CA MET A 302 17.90 -11.30 -7.66
C MET A 302 16.91 -12.33 -7.15
N HIS A 303 16.46 -13.21 -8.02
CA HIS A 303 15.64 -14.37 -7.64
C HIS A 303 16.24 -15.60 -8.34
N GLN A 304 16.58 -16.62 -7.56
CA GLN A 304 17.26 -17.82 -8.07
C GLN A 304 18.49 -17.52 -8.94
N GLY A 305 19.27 -16.49 -8.56
CA GLY A 305 20.46 -16.07 -9.29
C GLY A 305 20.20 -15.20 -10.52
N HIS A 306 18.97 -14.91 -10.88
CA HIS A 306 18.60 -14.06 -12.02
C HIS A 306 18.16 -12.68 -11.55
N LEU A 307 18.61 -11.63 -12.25
CA LEU A 307 18.19 -10.25 -12.01
C LEU A 307 16.75 -10.08 -12.48
N ILE A 308 15.86 -9.69 -11.55
CA ILE A 308 14.43 -9.54 -11.83
C ILE A 308 13.93 -8.10 -11.70
N ARG A 309 14.58 -7.27 -10.86
CA ARG A 309 14.22 -5.86 -10.66
C ARG A 309 15.46 -5.00 -10.51
N SER A 310 15.37 -3.77 -11.00
CA SER A 310 16.31 -2.71 -10.70
C SER A 310 15.55 -1.44 -10.32
N LEU A 311 15.97 -0.81 -9.22
CA LEU A 311 15.41 0.44 -8.71
C LEU A 311 16.56 1.43 -8.53
N LYS A 312 16.41 2.65 -9.09
CA LYS A 312 17.40 3.71 -8.95
C LYS A 312 16.84 4.84 -8.08
N PHE A 313 17.67 5.39 -7.23
CA PHE A 313 17.32 6.52 -6.36
C PHE A 313 18.57 7.33 -6.01
N ALA A 314 18.36 8.51 -5.49
CA ALA A 314 19.44 9.36 -5.01
C ALA A 314 19.29 9.68 -3.53
N VAL A 315 20.42 9.98 -2.90
CA VAL A 315 20.52 10.43 -1.51
C VAL A 315 21.23 11.79 -1.52
N ASP A 316 20.67 12.76 -0.79
CA ASP A 316 21.23 14.11 -0.67
C ASP A 316 22.42 14.17 0.32
N ALA A 317 23.00 15.36 0.45
CA ALA A 317 24.14 15.60 1.33
C ALA A 317 23.78 15.40 2.83
N GLU A 318 22.53 15.49 3.19
CA GLU A 318 22.01 15.26 4.55
C GLU A 318 21.70 13.78 4.81
N GLY A 319 21.87 12.91 3.81
CA GLY A 319 21.59 11.47 3.92
C GLY A 319 20.12 11.10 3.78
N LYS A 320 19.30 11.99 3.23
CA LYS A 320 17.88 11.75 2.98
C LYS A 320 17.66 11.25 1.56
N LEU A 321 16.63 10.44 1.37
CA LEU A 321 16.18 10.10 0.02
C LEU A 321 15.71 11.37 -0.69
N VAL A 322 16.22 11.59 -1.90
CA VAL A 322 15.77 12.72 -2.73
C VAL A 322 14.32 12.47 -3.14
N ASP A 323 13.42 13.34 -2.66
CA ASP A 323 12.00 13.30 -3.02
C ASP A 323 11.83 13.82 -4.46
N ASN A 324 11.17 13.02 -5.28
CA ASN A 324 10.77 13.38 -6.63
C ASN A 324 9.36 14.02 -6.69
N GLY A 325 8.76 14.28 -5.53
CA GLY A 325 7.46 14.92 -5.40
C GLY A 325 6.24 14.00 -5.71
N ILE A 326 6.47 12.77 -6.15
CA ILE A 326 5.38 11.87 -6.56
C ILE A 326 4.53 11.46 -5.34
N ALA A 327 5.17 11.11 -4.23
CA ALA A 327 4.46 10.72 -3.01
C ALA A 327 3.58 11.85 -2.48
N THR A 328 4.13 13.07 -2.42
CA THR A 328 3.42 14.29 -1.99
C THR A 328 2.26 14.63 -2.93
N ALA A 329 2.50 14.64 -4.26
CA ALA A 329 1.46 14.95 -5.25
C ALA A 329 0.27 13.99 -5.21
N ASN A 330 0.50 12.75 -4.72
CA ASN A 330 -0.51 11.72 -4.61
C ASN A 330 -1.02 11.53 -3.18
N LYS A 331 -0.60 12.35 -2.22
CA LYS A 331 -0.99 12.27 -0.79
C LYS A 331 -0.68 10.91 -0.15
N LEU A 332 0.50 10.38 -0.45
CA LEU A 332 0.94 9.07 0.04
C LEU A 332 1.81 9.15 1.31
N GLY A 333 1.97 10.34 1.86
CA GLY A 333 2.83 10.61 3.02
C GLY A 333 4.22 11.10 2.62
N ASN A 334 4.91 11.74 3.57
CA ASN A 334 6.21 12.37 3.34
C ASN A 334 7.40 11.47 3.71
N ASP A 335 7.12 10.27 4.23
CA ASP A 335 8.11 9.32 4.72
C ASP A 335 8.60 8.34 3.65
N ARG A 336 8.18 8.56 2.40
CA ARG A 336 8.48 7.63 1.29
C ARG A 336 8.75 8.35 -0.02
N VAL A 337 9.57 7.70 -0.83
CA VAL A 337 9.87 8.11 -2.19
C VAL A 337 9.38 7.03 -3.15
N ILE A 338 8.70 7.42 -4.21
CA ILE A 338 8.22 6.51 -5.25
C ILE A 338 9.19 6.55 -6.42
N VAL A 339 9.67 5.40 -6.83
CA VAL A 339 10.61 5.28 -7.94
C VAL A 339 10.10 4.29 -8.98
N PRO A 340 10.47 4.48 -10.25
CA PRO A 340 10.25 3.48 -11.28
C PRO A 340 11.07 2.22 -10.99
N VAL A 341 10.43 1.07 -11.20
CA VAL A 341 11.08 -0.24 -11.15
C VAL A 341 11.24 -0.74 -12.57
N GLN A 342 12.47 -1.04 -12.95
CA GLN A 342 12.74 -1.79 -14.16
C GLN A 342 12.41 -3.26 -13.91
N VAL A 343 11.37 -3.77 -14.57
CA VAL A 343 11.00 -5.19 -14.58
C VAL A 343 11.87 -5.90 -15.61
N ILE A 344 12.63 -6.91 -15.17
CA ILE A 344 13.64 -7.58 -15.98
C ILE A 344 13.31 -9.07 -16.06
N GLY A 345 13.55 -9.65 -17.23
CA GLY A 345 13.24 -11.06 -17.48
C GLY A 345 11.77 -11.33 -17.76
N ASP A 346 11.40 -12.60 -17.75
CA ASP A 346 10.08 -13.13 -18.10
C ASP A 346 9.36 -13.80 -16.90
N GLN A 347 9.95 -13.70 -15.72
CA GLN A 347 9.42 -14.33 -14.50
C GLN A 347 7.99 -13.92 -14.18
N ASP A 348 7.62 -12.67 -14.48
CA ASP A 348 6.26 -12.17 -14.26
C ASP A 348 5.28 -12.63 -15.36
N GLY A 349 5.72 -13.40 -16.33
CA GLY A 349 4.93 -13.81 -17.46
C GLY A 349 4.48 -12.64 -18.33
N GLN A 350 3.34 -12.81 -18.99
CA GLN A 350 2.74 -11.74 -19.78
C GLN A 350 1.91 -10.82 -18.87
N TRP A 351 2.30 -9.55 -18.79
CA TRP A 351 1.61 -8.53 -18.03
C TRP A 351 1.42 -7.24 -18.84
N ASP A 352 0.44 -6.44 -18.48
CA ASP A 352 0.16 -5.17 -19.16
C ASP A 352 1.16 -4.08 -18.71
N ARG A 353 2.17 -3.85 -19.52
CA ARG A 353 3.20 -2.82 -19.27
C ARG A 353 2.67 -1.39 -19.25
N THR A 354 1.42 -1.18 -19.64
CA THR A 354 0.77 0.12 -19.66
C THR A 354 -0.27 0.28 -18.55
N ALA A 355 -0.51 -0.75 -17.74
CA ALA A 355 -1.53 -0.74 -16.69
C ALA A 355 -1.39 0.44 -15.72
N TRP A 356 -0.16 0.89 -15.43
CA TRP A 356 0.09 2.04 -14.57
C TRP A 356 -0.39 3.39 -15.15
N LYS A 357 -0.62 3.47 -16.46
CA LYS A 357 -1.15 4.67 -17.15
C LYS A 357 -2.67 4.75 -17.09
N THR A 358 -3.33 3.64 -16.77
CA THR A 358 -4.78 3.55 -16.82
C THR A 358 -5.41 4.01 -15.52
N ASP A 359 -6.68 4.38 -15.56
CA ASP A 359 -7.47 4.68 -14.36
C ASP A 359 -8.12 3.41 -13.75
N ALA A 360 -7.65 2.24 -14.14
CA ALA A 360 -8.17 0.95 -13.73
C ALA A 360 -7.67 0.48 -12.36
N PHE A 361 -6.96 1.32 -11.62
CA PHE A 361 -6.60 1.07 -10.24
C PHE A 361 -6.93 2.26 -9.34
N TYR A 362 -6.97 2.04 -8.05
CA TYR A 362 -7.33 3.06 -7.08
C TYR A 362 -6.31 4.21 -7.01
N GLY A 363 -6.79 5.44 -7.26
CA GLY A 363 -5.98 6.66 -7.22
C GLY A 363 -5.04 6.87 -8.39
N ASN A 364 -5.31 6.27 -9.52
CA ASN A 364 -4.49 6.34 -10.72
C ASN A 364 -4.99 7.37 -11.75
N PRO A 365 -4.13 7.85 -12.65
CA PRO A 365 -2.68 7.61 -12.65
C PRO A 365 -1.98 8.36 -11.52
N LEU A 366 -0.83 7.83 -11.05
CA LEU A 366 0.02 8.56 -10.11
C LEU A 366 0.56 9.81 -10.79
N LYS A 367 0.23 10.99 -10.24
CA LYS A 367 0.70 12.27 -10.79
C LYS A 367 2.23 12.33 -10.75
N GLY A 368 2.84 12.65 -11.88
CA GLY A 368 4.29 12.78 -12.01
C GLY A 368 5.06 11.46 -12.16
N PHE A 369 4.39 10.31 -12.05
CA PHE A 369 5.03 9.01 -12.26
C PHE A 369 5.16 8.68 -13.74
N SER A 370 6.32 8.18 -14.13
CA SER A 370 6.58 7.62 -15.46
C SER A 370 7.57 6.46 -15.36
N VAL A 371 7.40 5.48 -16.22
CA VAL A 371 8.35 4.38 -16.39
C VAL A 371 9.25 4.73 -17.57
N PRO A 372 10.58 4.63 -17.42
CA PRO A 372 11.53 4.93 -18.48
C PRO A 372 11.41 3.99 -19.70
#